data_c7423b81ac80c6c91ec8cca43b910049
#
_entry.id   c7423b81ac80c6c91ec8cca43b910049
#
_cell.length_a   1.000
_cell.length_b   1.000
_cell.length_c   1.000
_cell.angle_alpha   90.00
_cell.angle_beta   90.00
_cell.angle_gamma   90.00
#
_symmetry.space_group_name_H-M   'P 1'
#
loop_
_entity.id
_entity.type
_entity.pdbx_description
1 polymer ?
#
loop_
_entity_poly.entity_id
_entity_poly.type
_entity_poly.pdbx_seq_one_letter_code
_entity_poly.pdbx_strand_id
1 'polypeptide(L)'
;MSGEGSPQATGAAAVEASGLSLAIVATRWHTEITDSLVARGVAAAAACGVPDPLVVRVPGAIELSVVAAELACRFDAVACLGAVIRGGTPHFDYVCDSVTAGLTRVALDARTPIGNGVLTCDTVESARDRCGLPDSHEDKGWGAVVAALETALLLRSIREAHPVKTR
;
A
#
# COMPACT_ATOMS: atom_id res chain seq x y z
N MET A 1 8.77 8.20 3.64
CA MET A 1 10.00 8.24 4.44
C MET A 1 10.93 7.19 3.85
N SER A 2 11.92 7.62 3.15
CA SER A 2 12.98 6.79 2.55
C SER A 2 14.30 7.24 3.14
N GLY A 3 15.19 6.32 3.49
CA GLY A 3 16.50 6.60 4.02
C GLY A 3 16.72 6.18 5.47
N GLU A 4 17.63 6.82 6.15
CA GLU A 4 18.03 6.53 7.54
C GLU A 4 16.82 6.52 8.48
N GLY A 5 16.66 5.41 9.24
CA GLY A 5 15.55 5.23 10.20
C GLY A 5 14.39 4.38 9.71
N SER A 6 14.40 3.87 8.46
CA SER A 6 13.48 2.81 8.08
C SER A 6 13.86 1.54 8.85
N PRO A 7 12.92 0.83 9.50
CA PRO A 7 13.21 -0.52 10.00
C PRO A 7 13.73 -1.32 8.81
N GLN A 8 14.88 -1.91 8.95
CA GLN A 8 15.78 -2.43 7.91
C GLN A 8 15.10 -2.80 6.59
N ALA A 9 15.47 -2.10 5.53
CA ALA A 9 14.83 -2.14 4.21
C ALA A 9 14.97 -3.47 3.44
N THR A 10 15.58 -4.45 4.02
CA THR A 10 15.61 -5.83 3.53
C THR A 10 14.44 -6.61 4.08
N GLY A 11 13.23 -6.21 3.63
CA GLY A 11 12.00 -6.90 3.94
C GLY A 11 11.57 -6.70 5.40
N ALA A 12 10.52 -5.88 5.62
CA ALA A 12 9.76 -6.04 6.84
C ALA A 12 9.50 -7.53 7.02
N ALA A 13 9.82 -8.09 8.18
CA ALA A 13 9.62 -9.51 8.41
C ALA A 13 8.14 -9.83 8.16
N ALA A 14 7.88 -10.91 7.44
CA ALA A 14 6.52 -11.35 7.21
C ALA A 14 5.85 -11.59 8.57
N VAL A 15 4.63 -11.07 8.73
CA VAL A 15 3.82 -11.30 9.91
C VAL A 15 2.84 -12.45 9.64
N GLU A 16 2.50 -13.22 10.67
CA GLU A 16 1.49 -14.26 10.53
C GLU A 16 0.09 -13.62 10.50
N ALA A 17 -0.48 -13.51 9.30
CA ALA A 17 -1.76 -12.87 9.05
C ALA A 17 -2.81 -13.82 8.45
N SER A 18 -2.62 -15.14 8.59
CA SER A 18 -3.60 -16.13 8.16
C SER A 18 -4.98 -15.83 8.72
N GLY A 19 -5.99 -15.89 7.86
CA GLY A 19 -7.37 -15.56 8.20
C GLY A 19 -7.73 -14.08 8.10
N LEU A 20 -6.81 -13.22 7.66
CA LEU A 20 -7.15 -11.88 7.17
C LEU A 20 -7.39 -11.90 5.67
N SER A 21 -8.21 -10.97 5.20
CA SER A 21 -8.45 -10.69 3.78
C SER A 21 -7.74 -9.42 3.35
N LEU A 22 -7.11 -9.45 2.17
CA LEU A 22 -6.35 -8.34 1.60
C LEU A 22 -6.80 -8.01 0.18
N ALA A 23 -6.95 -6.73 -0.12
CA ALA A 23 -7.05 -6.23 -1.49
C ALA A 23 -5.82 -5.37 -1.84
N ILE A 24 -5.35 -5.47 -3.08
CA ILE A 24 -4.29 -4.66 -3.66
C ILE A 24 -4.90 -3.84 -4.81
N VAL A 25 -4.83 -2.52 -4.72
CA VAL A 25 -5.26 -1.60 -5.79
C VAL A 25 -4.02 -0.97 -6.39
N ALA A 26 -3.83 -1.10 -7.70
CA ALA A 26 -2.65 -0.59 -8.36
C ALA A 26 -2.97 0.24 -9.61
N THR A 27 -2.19 1.28 -9.85
CA THR A 27 -2.33 2.10 -11.05
C THR A 27 -1.85 1.37 -12.30
N ARG A 28 -2.25 1.87 -13.50
CA ARG A 28 -1.78 1.36 -14.81
C ARG A 28 -0.58 2.14 -15.36
N TRP A 29 -0.27 3.30 -14.80
CA TRP A 29 0.85 4.12 -15.24
C TRP A 29 2.18 3.51 -14.82
N HIS A 30 3.23 3.72 -15.63
CA HIS A 30 4.58 3.20 -15.37
C HIS A 30 4.59 1.68 -15.15
N THR A 31 4.11 0.93 -16.15
CA THR A 31 3.80 -0.50 -16.09
C THR A 31 4.90 -1.34 -15.47
N GLU A 32 6.16 -1.17 -15.87
CA GLU A 32 7.29 -1.91 -15.29
C GLU A 32 7.39 -1.74 -13.77
N ILE A 33 7.27 -0.49 -13.30
CA ILE A 33 7.36 -0.15 -11.88
C ILE A 33 6.14 -0.68 -11.13
N THR A 34 4.94 -0.44 -11.65
CA THR A 34 3.71 -0.84 -10.99
C THR A 34 3.48 -2.35 -11.01
N ASP A 35 3.93 -3.05 -12.04
CA ASP A 35 3.89 -4.52 -12.08
C ASP A 35 4.87 -5.13 -11.08
N SER A 36 6.07 -4.54 -10.93
CA SER A 36 7.01 -4.94 -9.89
C SER A 36 6.40 -4.74 -8.50
N LEU A 37 5.86 -3.55 -8.21
CA LEU A 37 5.19 -3.28 -6.93
C LEU A 37 4.09 -4.30 -6.61
N VAL A 38 3.26 -4.65 -7.60
CA VAL A 38 2.19 -5.64 -7.43
C VAL A 38 2.75 -7.04 -7.19
N ALA A 39 3.74 -7.47 -7.99
CA ALA A 39 4.37 -8.77 -7.82
C ALA A 39 4.99 -8.91 -6.41
N ARG A 40 5.67 -7.86 -5.93
CA ARG A 40 6.24 -7.81 -4.59
C ARG A 40 5.18 -7.78 -3.50
N GLY A 41 4.09 -7.04 -3.71
CA GLY A 41 2.95 -7.02 -2.78
C GLY A 41 2.25 -8.38 -2.68
N VAL A 42 2.04 -9.08 -3.79
CA VAL A 42 1.47 -10.44 -3.80
C VAL A 42 2.41 -11.43 -3.10
N ALA A 43 3.72 -11.33 -3.35
CA ALA A 43 4.70 -12.17 -2.66
C ALA A 43 4.70 -11.92 -1.13
N ALA A 44 4.59 -10.66 -0.69
CA ALA A 44 4.46 -10.31 0.71
C ALA A 44 3.19 -10.88 1.34
N ALA A 45 2.06 -10.76 0.66
CA ALA A 45 0.79 -11.33 1.11
C ALA A 45 0.89 -12.85 1.31
N ALA A 46 1.46 -13.57 0.34
CA ALA A 46 1.68 -15.01 0.44
C ALA A 46 2.60 -15.37 1.62
N ALA A 47 3.70 -14.63 1.82
CA ALA A 47 4.62 -14.83 2.94
C ALA A 47 3.96 -14.54 4.30
N CYS A 48 2.93 -13.68 4.34
CA CYS A 48 2.13 -13.40 5.53
C CYS A 48 0.94 -14.35 5.73
N GLY A 49 0.82 -15.41 4.95
CA GLY A 49 -0.28 -16.38 5.06
C GLY A 49 -1.58 -15.94 4.38
N VAL A 50 -1.53 -14.98 3.47
CA VAL A 50 -2.65 -14.48 2.64
C VAL A 50 -2.33 -14.72 1.16
N PRO A 51 -2.42 -15.98 0.66
CA PRO A 51 -1.88 -16.35 -0.66
C PRO A 51 -2.66 -15.77 -1.86
N ASP A 52 -3.94 -15.43 -1.68
CA ASP A 52 -4.84 -15.03 -2.77
C ASP A 52 -5.44 -13.63 -2.53
N PRO A 53 -4.64 -12.54 -2.50
CA PRO A 53 -5.18 -11.21 -2.38
C PRO A 53 -5.97 -10.82 -3.64
N LEU A 54 -7.09 -10.09 -3.49
CA LEU A 54 -7.75 -9.46 -4.64
C LEU A 54 -6.83 -8.40 -5.24
N VAL A 55 -6.53 -8.48 -6.53
CA VAL A 55 -5.76 -7.45 -7.25
C VAL A 55 -6.64 -6.70 -8.23
N VAL A 56 -6.72 -5.38 -8.10
CA VAL A 56 -7.52 -4.49 -8.95
C VAL A 56 -6.61 -3.42 -9.57
N ARG A 57 -6.84 -3.09 -10.85
CA ARG A 57 -6.11 -2.03 -11.56
C ARG A 57 -7.00 -0.83 -11.86
N VAL A 58 -6.51 0.36 -11.50
CA VAL A 58 -7.17 1.65 -11.76
C VAL A 58 -6.42 2.48 -12.81
N PRO A 59 -7.10 3.41 -13.49
CA PRO A 59 -6.48 4.22 -14.55
C PRO A 59 -5.26 5.01 -14.07
N GLY A 60 -5.36 5.70 -12.94
CA GLY A 60 -4.31 6.56 -12.40
C GLY A 60 -4.32 6.64 -10.88
N ALA A 61 -3.48 7.50 -10.33
CA ALA A 61 -3.28 7.60 -8.88
C ALA A 61 -4.50 8.24 -8.17
N ILE A 62 -5.18 9.17 -8.83
CA ILE A 62 -6.37 9.83 -8.27
C ILE A 62 -7.50 8.83 -7.98
N GLU A 63 -7.67 7.80 -8.83
CA GLU A 63 -8.72 6.79 -8.70
C GLU A 63 -8.45 5.79 -7.57
N LEU A 64 -7.23 5.73 -7.02
CA LEU A 64 -6.89 4.84 -5.91
C LEU A 64 -7.82 5.05 -4.71
N SER A 65 -8.06 6.30 -4.33
CA SER A 65 -8.79 6.61 -3.10
C SER A 65 -10.25 6.13 -3.14
N VAL A 66 -10.97 6.32 -4.25
CA VAL A 66 -12.37 5.91 -4.33
C VAL A 66 -12.51 4.38 -4.38
N VAL A 67 -11.59 3.69 -5.07
CA VAL A 67 -11.61 2.22 -5.11
C VAL A 67 -11.15 1.63 -3.77
N ALA A 68 -10.14 2.23 -3.13
CA ALA A 68 -9.72 1.85 -1.80
C ALA A 68 -10.86 2.00 -0.77
N ALA A 69 -11.66 3.07 -0.86
CA ALA A 69 -12.82 3.27 0.01
C ALA A 69 -13.85 2.14 -0.12
N GLU A 70 -14.15 1.70 -1.34
CA GLU A 70 -15.07 0.58 -1.59
C GLU A 70 -14.51 -0.74 -1.05
N LEU A 71 -13.21 -0.98 -1.23
CA LEU A 71 -12.56 -2.21 -0.77
C LEU A 71 -12.34 -2.23 0.76
N ALA A 72 -12.09 -1.09 1.38
CA ALA A 72 -11.90 -0.98 2.81
C ALA A 72 -13.13 -1.40 3.64
N CYS A 73 -14.31 -1.39 3.03
CA CYS A 73 -15.54 -1.89 3.66
C CYS A 73 -15.72 -3.41 3.52
N ARG A 74 -14.85 -4.10 2.77
CA ARG A 74 -14.99 -5.51 2.39
C ARG A 74 -13.80 -6.38 2.78
N PHE A 75 -12.64 -5.77 3.01
CA PHE A 75 -11.38 -6.43 3.32
C PHE A 75 -10.82 -5.93 4.65
N ASP A 76 -10.05 -6.77 5.31
CA ASP A 76 -9.40 -6.43 6.58
C ASP A 76 -8.24 -5.45 6.40
N ALA A 77 -7.64 -5.43 5.22
CA ALA A 77 -6.59 -4.50 4.83
C ALA A 77 -6.63 -4.21 3.32
N VAL A 78 -6.18 -3.02 2.92
CA VAL A 78 -6.02 -2.64 1.51
C VAL A 78 -4.62 -2.08 1.31
N ALA A 79 -3.91 -2.51 0.25
CA ALA A 79 -2.66 -1.90 -0.18
C ALA A 79 -2.88 -1.14 -1.49
N CYS A 80 -2.44 0.13 -1.53
CA CYS A 80 -2.52 0.98 -2.71
C CYS A 80 -1.12 1.17 -3.29
N LEU A 81 -0.93 0.75 -4.54
CA LEU A 81 0.36 0.70 -5.21
C LEU A 81 0.34 1.54 -6.48
N GLY A 82 1.43 2.24 -6.76
CA GLY A 82 1.54 3.06 -7.97
C GLY A 82 2.79 3.90 -7.99
N ALA A 83 2.94 4.68 -9.05
CA ALA A 83 4.00 5.66 -9.15
C ALA A 83 3.45 6.97 -9.75
N VAL A 84 3.77 8.07 -9.08
CA VAL A 84 3.57 9.43 -9.56
C VAL A 84 4.96 10.01 -9.77
N ILE A 85 5.28 10.34 -11.01
CA ILE A 85 6.61 10.86 -11.38
C ILE A 85 6.45 12.29 -11.86
N ARG A 86 7.33 13.17 -11.40
CA ARG A 86 7.28 14.60 -11.69
C ARG A 86 7.41 14.84 -13.19
N GLY A 87 6.42 15.51 -13.74
CA GLY A 87 6.42 16.02 -15.12
C GLY A 87 6.75 17.51 -15.19
N GLY A 88 6.51 18.11 -16.35
CA GLY A 88 6.81 19.51 -16.61
C GLY A 88 5.81 20.53 -16.05
N THR A 89 4.82 20.11 -15.29
CA THR A 89 3.76 20.98 -14.73
C THR A 89 3.57 20.77 -13.24
N PRO A 90 2.96 21.73 -12.50
CA PRO A 90 2.63 21.58 -11.09
C PRO A 90 1.64 20.45 -10.75
N HIS A 91 1.06 19.81 -11.76
CA HIS A 91 0.07 18.73 -11.59
C HIS A 91 0.57 17.59 -10.68
N PHE A 92 1.87 17.31 -10.71
CA PHE A 92 2.49 16.33 -9.82
C PHE A 92 2.16 16.59 -8.35
N ASP A 93 2.33 17.81 -7.87
CA ASP A 93 2.15 18.17 -6.47
C ASP A 93 0.68 17.99 -6.05
N TYR A 94 -0.26 18.37 -6.89
CA TYR A 94 -1.70 18.18 -6.65
C TYR A 94 -2.11 16.71 -6.65
N VAL A 95 -1.53 15.88 -7.52
CA VAL A 95 -1.79 14.43 -7.53
C VAL A 95 -1.25 13.79 -6.25
N CYS A 96 -0.02 14.12 -5.84
CA CYS A 96 0.58 13.60 -4.60
C CYS A 96 -0.25 13.96 -3.37
N ASP A 97 -0.67 15.23 -3.26
CA ASP A 97 -1.51 15.69 -2.15
C ASP A 97 -2.87 14.99 -2.13
N SER A 98 -3.53 14.92 -3.28
CA SER A 98 -4.85 14.28 -3.43
C SER A 98 -4.80 12.80 -3.02
N VAL A 99 -3.79 12.05 -3.48
CA VAL A 99 -3.63 10.63 -3.13
C VAL A 99 -3.36 10.47 -1.65
N THR A 100 -2.40 11.22 -1.10
CA THR A 100 -2.01 11.12 0.30
C THR A 100 -3.18 11.46 1.23
N ALA A 101 -3.85 12.58 0.98
CA ALA A 101 -5.03 13.00 1.76
C ALA A 101 -6.18 12.01 1.59
N GLY A 102 -6.45 11.56 0.37
CA GLY A 102 -7.52 10.62 0.06
C GLY A 102 -7.35 9.27 0.75
N LEU A 103 -6.17 8.65 0.65
CA LEU A 103 -5.91 7.36 1.30
C LEU A 103 -5.92 7.47 2.83
N THR A 104 -5.39 8.56 3.39
CA THR A 104 -5.48 8.84 4.84
C THR A 104 -6.92 8.94 5.27
N ARG A 105 -7.75 9.67 4.52
CA ARG A 105 -9.18 9.82 4.81
C ARG A 105 -9.91 8.47 4.78
N VAL A 106 -9.64 7.64 3.76
CA VAL A 106 -10.24 6.29 3.65
C VAL A 106 -9.89 5.43 4.85
N ALA A 107 -8.62 5.42 5.26
CA ALA A 107 -8.17 4.63 6.41
C ALA A 107 -8.91 5.01 7.70
N LEU A 108 -9.08 6.31 7.95
CA LEU A 108 -9.75 6.82 9.14
C LEU A 108 -11.25 6.58 9.12
N ASP A 109 -11.92 6.86 7.99
CA ASP A 109 -13.37 6.74 7.86
C ASP A 109 -13.83 5.27 7.91
N ALA A 110 -13.13 4.38 7.20
CA ALA A 110 -13.40 2.95 7.19
C ALA A 110 -12.86 2.21 8.42
N ARG A 111 -11.91 2.81 9.17
CA ARG A 111 -11.15 2.16 10.25
C ARG A 111 -10.48 0.86 9.77
N THR A 112 -10.04 0.87 8.51
CA THR A 112 -9.35 -0.23 7.85
C THR A 112 -7.97 0.23 7.42
N PRO A 113 -6.91 -0.53 7.71
CA PRO A 113 -5.55 -0.17 7.31
C PRO A 113 -5.41 -0.02 5.81
N ILE A 114 -4.81 1.08 5.39
CA ILE A 114 -4.43 1.34 4.01
C ILE A 114 -2.91 1.40 3.91
N GLY A 115 -2.31 0.38 3.34
CA GLY A 115 -0.88 0.37 3.04
C GLY A 115 -0.60 1.28 1.84
N ASN A 116 0.18 2.33 2.06
CA ASN A 116 0.51 3.29 1.00
C ASN A 116 1.87 2.94 0.37
N GLY A 117 1.84 2.27 -0.78
CA GLY A 117 2.96 1.99 -1.66
C GLY A 117 2.94 2.80 -2.95
N VAL A 118 2.35 4.00 -2.92
CA VAL A 118 2.38 4.94 -4.04
C VAL A 118 3.68 5.73 -3.99
N LEU A 119 4.55 5.47 -4.95
CA LEU A 119 5.82 6.17 -5.09
C LEU A 119 5.57 7.59 -5.61
N THR A 120 6.13 8.59 -4.95
CA THR A 120 6.10 9.99 -5.38
C THR A 120 7.55 10.42 -5.60
N CYS A 121 7.98 10.42 -6.85
CA CYS A 121 9.40 10.56 -7.22
C CYS A 121 9.61 11.65 -8.25
N ASP A 122 10.76 12.32 -8.17
CA ASP A 122 11.13 13.32 -9.17
C ASP A 122 11.58 12.68 -10.49
N THR A 123 12.09 11.44 -10.46
CA THR A 123 12.58 10.72 -11.64
C THR A 123 12.11 9.28 -11.70
N VAL A 124 12.13 8.69 -12.90
CA VAL A 124 11.83 7.27 -13.14
C VAL A 124 12.82 6.37 -12.40
N GLU A 125 14.12 6.74 -12.42
CA GLU A 125 15.20 6.00 -11.77
C GLU A 125 14.96 5.90 -10.26
N SER A 126 14.55 7.01 -9.63
CA SER A 126 14.19 7.03 -8.21
C SER A 126 13.01 6.13 -7.88
N ALA A 127 12.04 6.00 -8.79
CA ALA A 127 10.91 5.09 -8.63
C ALA A 127 11.33 3.62 -8.84
N ARG A 128 12.17 3.34 -9.83
CA ARG A 128 12.75 1.99 -10.07
C ARG A 128 13.53 1.49 -8.85
N ASP A 129 14.32 2.38 -8.23
CA ASP A 129 15.10 2.07 -7.03
C ASP A 129 14.26 1.67 -5.80
N ARG A 130 12.94 1.88 -5.85
CA ARG A 130 12.00 1.66 -4.75
C ARG A 130 10.91 0.63 -5.01
N CYS A 131 10.85 0.07 -6.20
CA CYS A 131 9.75 -0.80 -6.59
C CYS A 131 10.03 -2.30 -6.42
N GLY A 132 11.20 -2.69 -5.86
CA GLY A 132 11.52 -4.09 -5.59
C GLY A 132 12.01 -4.88 -6.81
N LEU A 133 12.54 -4.22 -7.84
CA LEU A 133 13.31 -4.87 -8.91
C LEU A 133 14.61 -5.47 -8.34
N PRO A 134 15.28 -6.40 -9.03
CA PRO A 134 16.49 -7.07 -8.51
C PRO A 134 17.60 -6.13 -8.07
N ASP A 135 17.68 -4.94 -8.68
CA ASP A 135 18.66 -3.88 -8.44
C ASP A 135 18.09 -2.71 -7.60
N SER A 136 16.86 -2.80 -7.13
CA SER A 136 16.26 -1.79 -6.25
C SER A 136 16.84 -1.86 -4.84
N HIS A 137 17.13 -0.71 -4.23
CA HIS A 137 17.54 -0.63 -2.83
C HIS A 137 16.35 -0.74 -1.85
N GLU A 138 15.14 -0.46 -2.31
CA GLU A 138 13.94 -0.51 -1.51
C GLU A 138 12.84 -1.36 -2.19
N ASP A 139 11.92 -1.89 -1.39
CA ASP A 139 10.76 -2.67 -1.84
C ASP A 139 9.49 -2.13 -1.19
N LYS A 140 8.91 -1.09 -1.80
CA LYS A 140 7.71 -0.45 -1.27
C LYS A 140 6.44 -1.25 -1.55
N GLY A 141 6.45 -2.15 -2.53
CA GLY A 141 5.34 -3.08 -2.75
C GLY A 141 5.18 -4.08 -1.59
N TRP A 142 6.28 -4.69 -1.19
CA TRP A 142 6.35 -5.56 -0.03
C TRP A 142 6.00 -4.81 1.26
N GLY A 143 6.70 -3.69 1.52
CA GLY A 143 6.54 -2.93 2.74
C GLY A 143 5.12 -2.42 2.97
N ALA A 144 4.42 -1.97 1.93
CA ALA A 144 3.05 -1.49 2.04
C ALA A 144 2.07 -2.60 2.45
N VAL A 145 2.23 -3.80 1.90
CA VAL A 145 1.38 -4.95 2.24
C VAL A 145 1.64 -5.42 3.67
N VAL A 146 2.91 -5.59 4.06
CA VAL A 146 3.24 -6.00 5.43
C VAL A 146 2.71 -5.00 6.45
N ALA A 147 2.92 -3.70 6.23
CA ALA A 147 2.43 -2.65 7.13
C ALA A 147 0.89 -2.65 7.25
N ALA A 148 0.17 -2.88 6.16
CA ALA A 148 -1.28 -2.98 6.18
C ALA A 148 -1.77 -4.18 7.00
N LEU A 149 -1.18 -5.37 6.78
CA LEU A 149 -1.53 -6.61 7.48
C LEU A 149 -1.16 -6.54 8.96
N GLU A 150 0.03 -6.04 9.29
CA GLU A 150 0.46 -5.85 10.70
C GLU A 150 -0.49 -4.91 11.44
N THR A 151 -0.87 -3.80 10.80
CA THR A 151 -1.84 -2.86 11.38
C THR A 151 -3.22 -3.50 11.57
N ALA A 152 -3.67 -4.35 10.63
CA ALA A 152 -4.94 -5.06 10.74
C ALA A 152 -4.94 -6.04 11.92
N LEU A 153 -3.84 -6.78 12.10
CA LEU A 153 -3.66 -7.66 13.27
C LEU A 153 -3.72 -6.88 14.58
N LEU A 154 -3.03 -5.75 14.65
CA LEU A 154 -3.03 -4.88 15.83
C LEU A 154 -4.45 -4.35 16.12
N LEU A 155 -5.17 -3.87 15.11
CA LEU A 155 -6.54 -3.41 15.29
C LEU A 155 -7.49 -4.53 15.73
N ARG A 156 -7.32 -5.74 15.19
CA ARG A 156 -8.08 -6.93 15.63
C ARG A 156 -7.82 -7.22 17.11
N SER A 157 -6.57 -7.26 17.52
CA SER A 157 -6.18 -7.48 18.92
C SER A 157 -6.74 -6.42 19.88
N ILE A 158 -6.69 -5.14 19.49
CA ILE A 158 -7.25 -4.04 20.27
C ILE A 158 -8.77 -4.19 20.41
N ARG A 159 -9.48 -4.53 19.33
CA ARG A 159 -10.95 -4.69 19.35
C ARG A 159 -11.39 -5.88 20.20
N GLU A 160 -10.64 -6.97 20.19
CA GLU A 160 -10.89 -8.14 21.02
C GLU A 160 -10.63 -7.86 22.50
N ALA A 161 -9.51 -7.21 22.82
CA ALA A 161 -9.14 -6.90 24.21
C ALA A 161 -10.00 -5.76 24.82
N HIS A 162 -10.45 -4.82 24.00
CA HIS A 162 -11.15 -3.61 24.40
C HIS A 162 -12.41 -3.37 23.55
N PRO A 163 -13.49 -4.15 23.73
CA PRO A 163 -14.72 -3.95 22.95
C PRO A 163 -15.32 -2.57 23.21
N VAL A 164 -15.94 -2.00 22.17
CA VAL A 164 -16.59 -0.68 22.26
C VAL A 164 -17.62 -0.72 23.38
N LYS A 165 -17.53 0.23 24.33
CA LYS A 165 -18.55 0.38 25.37
C LYS A 165 -19.88 0.74 24.71
N THR A 166 -20.86 -0.14 24.82
CA THR A 166 -22.26 0.17 24.47
C THR A 166 -22.74 1.30 25.41
N ARG A 167 -23.08 2.45 24.79
CA ARG A 167 -23.70 3.56 25.51
C ARG A 167 -25.20 3.29 25.66
#